data_8a051b7d40f0795b6c8cfa0ebec36cbb
#
_entry.id   8a051b7d40f0795b6c8cfa0ebec36cbb
#
_cell.length_a   1.000
_cell.length_b   1.000
_cell.length_c   1.000
_cell.angle_alpha   90.00
_cell.angle_beta   90.00
_cell.angle_gamma   90.00
#
_symmetry.space_group_name_H-M   'P 1'
#
loop_
_entity.id
_entity.type
_entity.pdbx_description
1 polymer ?
#
loop_
_entity_poly.entity_id
_entity_poly.type
_entity_poly.pdbx_seq_one_letter_code
_entity_poly.pdbx_strand_id
1 'polypeptide(L)'
;MIIAIHQPNTHVVMSEKNNKKAYFIKKTIKLLNLQNAEIYDKAVEENTTNLGPFDVITARALAKTQKIISLSEHLLKQNGKFLLMKGTKEKVLNEVVQIDNKKYSYTIHNKNLKNLKRNILEINQK
;
A
#
# COMPACT_ATOMS: atom_id res chain seq x y z
N MET A 1 -8.59 -5.71 1.54
CA MET A 1 -9.66 -6.65 1.94
C MET A 1 -9.12 -7.84 2.73
N ILE A 2 -8.22 -8.62 2.17
CA ILE A 2 -7.67 -9.83 2.84
C ILE A 2 -7.05 -9.49 4.21
N ILE A 3 -6.31 -8.40 4.31
CA ILE A 3 -5.71 -7.95 5.59
C ILE A 3 -6.79 -7.69 6.63
N ALA A 4 -7.87 -7.01 6.25
CA ALA A 4 -8.98 -6.70 7.15
C ALA A 4 -9.65 -7.98 7.69
N ILE A 5 -9.79 -9.00 6.84
CA ILE A 5 -10.39 -10.29 7.22
C ILE A 5 -9.49 -11.03 8.22
N HIS A 6 -8.18 -11.09 7.95
CA HIS A 6 -7.24 -11.87 8.76
C HIS A 6 -6.72 -11.13 10.00
N GLN A 7 -6.85 -9.81 10.05
CA GLN A 7 -6.34 -8.96 11.13
C GLN A 7 -7.47 -8.10 11.71
N PRO A 8 -8.38 -8.67 12.49
CA PRO A 8 -9.58 -7.97 12.97
C PRO A 8 -9.28 -6.76 13.86
N ASN A 9 -8.09 -6.71 14.48
CA ASN A 9 -7.66 -5.58 15.32
C ASN A 9 -6.92 -4.50 14.53
N THR A 10 -6.75 -4.68 13.22
CA THR A 10 -6.10 -3.70 12.34
C THR A 10 -7.17 -2.95 11.56
N HIS A 11 -7.15 -1.62 11.68
CA HIS A 11 -8.03 -0.77 10.89
C HIS A 11 -7.45 -0.61 9.47
N VAL A 12 -8.25 -0.93 8.45
CA VAL A 12 -7.84 -0.92 7.05
C VAL A 12 -8.67 0.07 6.25
N VAL A 13 -7.99 1.03 5.63
CA VAL A 13 -8.60 1.97 4.68
C VAL A 13 -8.18 1.56 3.27
N MET A 14 -9.15 1.35 2.41
CA MET A 14 -8.92 0.98 1.01
C MET A 14 -9.23 2.17 0.10
N SER A 15 -8.25 2.62 -0.66
CA SER A 15 -8.43 3.69 -1.65
C SER A 15 -8.73 3.10 -3.02
N GLU A 16 -9.84 3.50 -3.63
CA GLU A 16 -10.24 3.07 -4.98
C GLU A 16 -11.00 4.20 -5.68
N LYS A 17 -10.45 4.71 -6.76
CA LYS A 17 -11.08 5.80 -7.54
C LYS A 17 -12.16 5.37 -8.51
N ASN A 18 -12.15 4.10 -8.92
CA ASN A 18 -13.16 3.57 -9.85
C ASN A 18 -14.47 3.32 -9.11
N ASN A 19 -15.53 3.99 -9.51
CA ASN A 19 -16.83 3.94 -8.82
C ASN A 19 -17.42 2.53 -8.75
N LYS A 20 -17.30 1.73 -9.80
CA LYS A 20 -17.82 0.35 -9.81
C LYS A 20 -17.03 -0.54 -8.84
N LYS A 21 -15.71 -0.42 -8.83
CA LYS A 21 -14.86 -1.17 -7.90
C LYS A 21 -15.07 -0.72 -6.46
N ALA A 22 -15.16 0.57 -6.21
CA ALA A 22 -15.45 1.13 -4.88
C ALA A 22 -16.80 0.63 -4.36
N TYR A 23 -17.82 0.63 -5.18
CA TYR A 23 -19.14 0.09 -4.83
C TYR A 23 -19.06 -1.40 -4.46
N PHE A 24 -18.35 -2.19 -5.25
CA PHE A 24 -18.15 -3.62 -4.97
C PHE A 24 -17.44 -3.84 -3.63
N ILE A 25 -16.37 -3.10 -3.36
CA ILE A 25 -15.64 -3.17 -2.10
C ILE A 25 -16.56 -2.80 -0.92
N LYS A 26 -17.30 -1.71 -1.04
CA LYS A 26 -18.25 -1.26 -0.02
C LYS A 26 -19.31 -2.31 0.29
N LYS A 27 -19.88 -2.89 -0.76
CA LYS A 27 -20.86 -3.98 -0.65
C LYS A 27 -20.25 -5.21 0.04
N THR A 28 -19.03 -5.57 -0.30
CA THR A 28 -18.32 -6.72 0.28
C THR A 28 -18.00 -6.49 1.76
N ILE A 29 -17.55 -5.30 2.15
CA ILE A 29 -17.34 -4.93 3.56
C ILE A 29 -18.62 -5.17 4.37
N LYS A 30 -19.74 -4.70 3.85
CA LYS A 30 -21.05 -4.85 4.49
C LYS A 30 -21.47 -6.33 4.56
N LEU A 31 -21.33 -7.06 3.46
CA LEU A 31 -21.71 -8.46 3.37
C LEU A 31 -20.91 -9.35 4.34
N LEU A 32 -19.62 -9.10 4.49
CA LEU A 32 -18.73 -9.80 5.41
C LEU A 32 -18.77 -9.24 6.84
N ASN A 33 -19.56 -8.20 7.07
CA ASN A 33 -19.66 -7.53 8.37
C ASN A 33 -18.30 -7.13 8.95
N LEU A 34 -17.43 -6.55 8.12
CA LEU A 34 -16.10 -6.12 8.55
C LEU A 34 -16.19 -4.77 9.29
N GLN A 35 -15.93 -4.80 10.60
CA GLN A 35 -15.96 -3.61 11.45
C GLN A 35 -14.67 -2.77 11.35
N ASN A 36 -13.61 -3.36 10.84
CA ASN A 36 -12.26 -2.79 10.78
C ASN A 36 -11.84 -2.34 9.37
N ALA A 37 -12.79 -2.21 8.46
CA ALA A 37 -12.51 -1.85 7.07
C ALA A 37 -13.41 -0.70 6.59
N GLU A 38 -12.82 0.24 5.88
CA GLU A 38 -13.56 1.32 5.22
C GLU A 38 -12.99 1.61 3.84
N ILE A 39 -13.79 2.24 3.00
CA ILE A 39 -13.41 2.63 1.65
C ILE A 39 -13.24 4.14 1.55
N TYR A 40 -12.14 4.57 0.96
CA TYR A 40 -11.93 5.90 0.47
C TYR A 40 -12.12 5.87 -1.05
N ASP A 41 -13.26 6.33 -1.52
CA ASP A 41 -13.71 6.20 -2.92
C ASP A 41 -13.11 7.22 -3.88
N LYS A 42 -11.90 7.65 -3.58
CA LYS A 42 -11.11 8.59 -4.38
C LYS A 42 -9.67 8.10 -4.52
N ALA A 43 -8.94 8.71 -5.45
CA ALA A 43 -7.50 8.53 -5.50
C ALA A 43 -6.82 9.27 -4.35
N VAL A 44 -5.76 8.69 -3.81
CA VAL A 44 -4.85 9.41 -2.91
C VAL A 44 -3.96 10.32 -3.74
N GLU A 45 -3.87 11.58 -3.34
CA GLU A 45 -3.07 12.62 -4.00
C GLU A 45 -2.19 13.32 -2.97
N GLU A 46 -1.23 14.10 -3.43
CA GLU A 46 -0.28 14.82 -2.57
C GLU A 46 -0.97 15.78 -1.60
N ASN A 47 -2.16 16.27 -1.95
CA ASN A 47 -2.97 17.17 -1.13
C ASN A 47 -4.09 16.49 -0.35
N THR A 48 -4.16 15.16 -0.34
CA THR A 48 -5.15 14.44 0.46
C THR A 48 -4.88 14.65 1.94
N THR A 49 -5.87 15.15 2.69
CA THR A 49 -5.68 15.55 4.10
C THR A 49 -6.58 14.79 5.09
N ASN A 50 -7.66 14.19 4.64
CA ASN A 50 -8.67 13.59 5.52
C ASN A 50 -8.43 12.11 5.79
N LEU A 51 -7.21 11.64 5.62
CA LEU A 51 -6.82 10.25 5.84
C LEU A 51 -5.59 10.17 6.74
N GLY A 52 -5.50 9.06 7.46
CA GLY A 52 -4.34 8.73 8.27
C GLY A 52 -4.18 9.54 9.53
N PRO A 53 -2.97 9.61 10.06
CA PRO A 53 -1.78 8.97 9.55
C PRO A 53 -1.81 7.43 9.75
N PHE A 54 -1.08 6.73 8.89
CA PHE A 54 -1.04 5.26 8.87
C PHE A 54 0.30 4.69 9.34
N ASP A 55 0.26 3.54 9.98
CA ASP A 55 1.46 2.77 10.34
C ASP A 55 2.10 2.12 9.12
N VAL A 56 1.25 1.64 8.20
CA VAL A 56 1.68 0.94 6.99
C VAL A 56 0.84 1.39 5.81
N ILE A 57 1.51 1.69 4.72
CA ILE A 57 0.86 1.93 3.42
C ILE A 57 1.26 0.81 2.47
N THR A 58 0.27 0.16 1.87
CA THR A 58 0.50 -0.92 0.91
C THR A 58 -0.06 -0.56 -0.46
N ALA A 59 0.59 -1.06 -1.51
CA ALA A 59 0.09 -0.95 -2.86
C ALA A 59 0.52 -2.14 -3.71
N ARG A 60 -0.32 -2.48 -4.68
CA ARG A 60 -0.04 -3.50 -5.68
C ARG A 60 -0.37 -2.94 -7.07
N ALA A 61 0.59 -3.05 -7.99
CA ALA A 61 0.41 -2.70 -9.41
C ALA A 61 -0.22 -1.31 -9.65
N LEU A 62 -0.04 -0.38 -8.70
CA LEU A 62 -0.62 0.96 -8.80
C LEU A 62 0.24 1.88 -9.68
N ALA A 63 1.51 1.97 -9.37
CA ALA A 63 2.46 2.86 -10.03
C ALA A 63 3.91 2.48 -9.69
N LYS A 64 4.86 3.21 -10.24
CA LYS A 64 6.25 3.11 -9.82
C LYS A 64 6.41 3.53 -8.36
N THR A 65 7.36 2.94 -7.67
CA THR A 65 7.63 3.18 -6.24
C THR A 65 7.74 4.66 -5.90
N GLN A 66 8.51 5.42 -6.66
CA GLN A 66 8.69 6.86 -6.45
C GLN A 66 7.35 7.62 -6.49
N LYS A 67 6.46 7.25 -7.41
CA LYS A 67 5.14 7.87 -7.52
C LYS A 67 4.26 7.55 -6.32
N ILE A 68 4.28 6.32 -5.84
CA ILE A 68 3.52 5.91 -4.65
C ILE A 68 3.98 6.70 -3.42
N ILE A 69 5.30 6.82 -3.23
CA ILE A 69 5.86 7.59 -2.13
C ILE A 69 5.41 9.05 -2.22
N SER A 70 5.58 9.71 -3.36
CA SER A 70 5.23 11.13 -3.52
C SER A 70 3.75 11.41 -3.26
N LEU A 71 2.86 10.49 -3.62
CA LEU A 71 1.42 10.66 -3.42
C LEU A 71 0.98 10.46 -1.97
N SER A 72 1.72 9.67 -1.18
CA SER A 72 1.19 9.16 0.09
C SER A 72 2.15 9.29 1.29
N GLU A 73 3.37 9.77 1.12
CA GLU A 73 4.33 9.88 2.23
C GLU A 73 3.81 10.76 3.38
N HIS A 74 3.03 11.79 3.07
CA HIS A 74 2.44 12.68 4.07
C HIS A 74 1.36 12.01 4.94
N LEU A 75 0.86 10.85 4.50
CA LEU A 75 -0.12 10.06 5.25
C LEU A 75 0.53 8.98 6.13
N LEU A 76 1.84 8.86 6.09
CA LEU A 76 2.57 7.86 6.85
C LEU A 76 2.98 8.45 8.20
N LYS A 77 2.76 7.68 9.28
CA LYS A 77 3.26 8.05 10.61
C LYS A 77 4.78 8.11 10.62
N GLN A 78 5.33 8.89 11.55
CA GLN A 78 6.75 8.76 11.89
C GLN A 78 7.03 7.31 12.29
N ASN A 79 8.11 6.72 11.80
CA ASN A 79 8.43 5.29 11.91
C ASN A 79 7.47 4.34 11.17
N GLY A 80 6.55 4.88 10.37
CA GLY A 80 5.73 4.08 9.47
C GLY A 80 6.52 3.56 8.28
N LYS A 81 5.92 2.64 7.52
CA LYS A 81 6.57 2.02 6.38
C LYS A 81 5.64 1.77 5.20
N PHE A 82 6.24 1.68 4.04
CA PHE A 82 5.58 1.17 2.85
C PHE A 82 5.87 -0.33 2.69
N LEU A 83 4.85 -1.09 2.33
CA LEU A 83 4.97 -2.49 1.90
C LEU A 83 4.39 -2.61 0.50
N LEU A 84 5.25 -2.60 -0.51
CA LEU A 84 4.84 -2.56 -1.91
C LEU A 84 5.00 -3.93 -2.56
N MET A 85 3.91 -4.46 -3.08
CA MET A 85 3.92 -5.74 -3.80
C MET A 85 4.39 -5.51 -5.23
N LYS A 86 5.53 -6.08 -5.57
CA LYS A 86 6.21 -5.90 -6.85
C LYS A 86 6.38 -7.23 -7.59
N GLY A 87 6.69 -7.13 -8.88
CA GLY A 87 6.98 -8.28 -9.73
C GLY A 87 8.40 -8.80 -9.57
N THR A 88 9.18 -8.76 -10.67
CA THR A 88 10.53 -9.31 -10.68
C THR A 88 11.53 -8.45 -9.89
N LYS A 89 12.58 -9.09 -9.37
CA LYS A 89 13.65 -8.42 -8.63
C LYS A 89 14.34 -7.34 -9.47
N GLU A 90 14.52 -7.59 -10.77
CA GLU A 90 15.12 -6.63 -11.71
C GLU A 90 14.35 -5.31 -11.76
N LYS A 91 13.01 -5.39 -11.90
CA LYS A 91 12.14 -4.21 -11.89
C LYS A 91 12.22 -3.46 -10.56
N VAL A 92 12.25 -4.18 -9.46
CA VAL A 92 12.38 -3.58 -8.13
C VAL A 92 13.71 -2.84 -8.00
N LEU A 93 14.82 -3.45 -8.41
CA LEU A 93 16.14 -2.82 -8.36
C LEU A 93 16.21 -1.55 -9.21
N ASN A 94 15.56 -1.54 -10.37
CA ASN A 94 15.49 -0.36 -11.22
C ASN A 94 14.69 0.79 -10.59
N GLU A 95 13.69 0.47 -9.79
CA GLU A 95 12.88 1.48 -9.09
C GLU A 95 13.54 2.01 -7.82
N VAL A 96 14.25 1.17 -7.05
CA VAL A 96 14.84 1.59 -5.77
C VAL A 96 15.98 2.58 -5.92
N VAL A 97 16.64 2.63 -7.07
CA VAL A 97 17.69 3.64 -7.34
C VAL A 97 17.14 5.07 -7.34
N GLN A 98 15.83 5.24 -7.51
CA GLN A 98 15.17 6.54 -7.50
C GLN A 98 14.65 6.95 -6.12
N ILE A 99 14.76 6.07 -5.13
CA ILE A 99 14.37 6.37 -3.75
C ILE A 99 15.41 7.29 -3.11
N ASP A 100 14.94 8.33 -2.43
CA ASP A 100 15.83 9.21 -1.66
C ASP A 100 16.43 8.45 -0.47
N ASN A 101 17.68 8.03 -0.61
CA ASN A 101 18.38 7.25 0.40
C ASN A 101 18.75 8.04 1.67
N LYS A 102 18.59 9.35 1.66
CA LYS A 102 18.71 10.19 2.86
C LYS A 102 17.47 10.07 3.75
N LYS A 103 16.29 9.93 3.12
CA LYS A 103 15.00 9.84 3.82
C LYS A 103 14.58 8.41 4.13
N TYR A 104 14.95 7.46 3.27
CA TYR A 104 14.42 6.09 3.29
C TYR A 104 15.53 5.06 3.20
N SER A 105 15.31 3.95 3.89
CA SER A 105 16.01 2.69 3.67
C SER A 105 15.02 1.68 3.09
N TYR A 106 15.51 0.64 2.42
CA TYR A 106 14.65 -0.38 1.86
C TYR A 106 15.20 -1.80 2.08
N THR A 107 14.29 -2.76 2.10
CA THR A 107 14.56 -4.19 2.13
C THR A 107 13.69 -4.89 1.09
N ILE A 108 14.25 -5.80 0.32
CA ILE A 108 13.52 -6.60 -0.65
C ILE A 108 13.28 -7.99 -0.06
N HIS A 109 12.02 -8.34 0.15
CA HIS A 109 11.59 -9.67 0.58
C HIS A 109 11.18 -10.50 -0.62
N ASN A 110 11.94 -11.54 -0.91
CA ASN A 110 11.64 -12.44 -2.02
C ASN A 110 10.75 -13.58 -1.54
N LYS A 111 9.63 -13.80 -2.24
CA LYS A 111 8.71 -14.92 -2.01
C LYS A 111 8.58 -15.73 -3.30
N ASN A 112 9.25 -16.85 -3.36
CA ASN A 112 9.12 -17.81 -4.45
C ASN A 112 7.98 -18.79 -4.14
N LEU A 113 6.84 -18.59 -4.80
CA LEU A 113 5.69 -19.51 -4.75
C LEU A 113 5.52 -20.16 -6.12
N LYS A 114 5.80 -21.46 -6.22
CA LYS A 114 5.50 -22.28 -7.42
C LYS A 114 5.84 -21.56 -8.75
N ASN A 115 7.09 -21.23 -9.00
CA ASN A 115 7.57 -20.54 -10.20
C ASN A 115 7.12 -19.09 -10.39
N LEU A 116 6.37 -18.52 -9.44
CA LEU A 116 6.03 -17.11 -9.44
C LEU A 116 7.06 -16.32 -8.61
N LYS A 117 7.85 -15.52 -9.30
CA LYS A 117 8.78 -14.58 -8.65
C LYS A 117 7.98 -13.38 -8.15
N ARG A 118 7.77 -13.30 -6.84
CA ARG A 118 7.09 -12.19 -6.19
C ARG A 118 8.02 -11.55 -5.17
N ASN A 119 8.02 -10.24 -5.14
CA ASN A 119 8.83 -9.47 -4.22
C ASN A 119 7.95 -8.49 -3.45
N ILE A 120 8.27 -8.30 -2.17
CA ILE A 120 7.73 -7.23 -1.35
C ILE A 120 8.87 -6.26 -1.09
N LEU A 121 8.68 -5.02 -1.52
CA LEU A 121 9.59 -3.93 -1.23
C LEU A 121 9.13 -3.23 0.05
N GLU A 122 9.90 -3.38 1.11
CA GLU A 122 9.70 -2.66 2.37
C GLU A 122 10.55 -1.40 2.37
N ILE A 123 9.92 -0.26 2.61
CA ILE A 123 10.59 1.05 2.66
C ILE A 123 10.30 1.66 4.01
N ASN A 124 11.37 1.95 4.76
CA ASN A 124 11.29 2.54 6.09
C ASN A 124 11.84 3.96 6.07
N GLN A 125 11.20 4.85 6.81
CA GLN A 125 11.75 6.18 7.08
C GLN A 125 13.00 6.05 7.96
N LYS A 126 14.02 6.81 7.61
CA LYS A 126 15.23 6.93 8.43
C LYS A 126 15.03 7.88 9.61
#